data_8e7b8bfb00346c9392bb42f883fa2f29
#
_entry.id   8e7b8bfb00346c9392bb42f883fa2f29
#
_cell.length_a   1.000
_cell.length_b   1.000
_cell.length_c   1.000
_cell.angle_alpha   90.00
_cell.angle_beta   90.00
_cell.angle_gamma   90.00
#
_symmetry.space_group_name_H-M   'P 1'
#
loop_
_entity.id
_entity.type
_entity.pdbx_description
1 polymer ?
#
loop_
_entity_poly.entity_id
_entity_poly.type
_entity_poly.pdbx_seq_one_letter_code
_entity_poly.pdbx_strand_id
1 'polypeptide(L)'
;MAKQLIIATSVDLVRIAPDRIVYISSDGNYSTLIQADGETRMLSFQLGQIEKMIASQLGLEGQQFIRIGKSLIINRSYIYYIHVAKQKLVLSDVRS
;
A
#
# COMPACT_ATOMS: atom_id res chain seq x y z
N MET A 1 18.07 2.05 -10.49
CA MET A 1 17.84 1.88 -9.06
C MET A 1 16.37 2.05 -8.72
N ALA A 2 15.89 1.19 -7.87
CA ALA A 2 14.49 1.29 -7.46
C ALA A 2 14.27 2.52 -6.59
N LYS A 3 13.18 3.22 -6.84
CA LYS A 3 12.79 4.35 -6.01
C LYS A 3 12.23 3.83 -4.71
N GLN A 4 12.28 4.66 -3.68
CA GLN A 4 11.68 4.33 -2.41
C GLN A 4 10.56 5.30 -2.10
N LEU A 5 9.55 4.80 -1.40
CA LEU A 5 8.44 5.62 -0.95
C LEU A 5 8.81 6.22 0.40
N ILE A 6 8.74 7.54 0.50
CA ILE A 6 9.05 8.23 1.73
C ILE A 6 7.79 8.86 2.27
N ILE A 7 7.44 8.49 3.49
CA ILE A 7 6.28 9.03 4.18
C ILE A 7 6.77 9.77 5.42
N ALA A 8 6.61 11.08 5.41
CA ALA A 8 7.09 11.92 6.50
C ALA A 8 5.93 12.45 7.31
N THR A 9 6.00 12.31 8.62
CA THR A 9 5.08 12.91 9.55
C THR A 9 5.83 13.98 10.36
N SER A 10 5.15 14.63 11.28
CA SER A 10 5.80 15.64 12.11
C SER A 10 6.82 15.03 13.07
N VAL A 11 6.74 13.72 13.33
CA VAL A 11 7.61 13.04 14.29
C VAL A 11 8.41 11.89 13.68
N ASP A 12 7.99 11.37 12.53
CA ASP A 12 8.62 10.19 11.94
C ASP A 12 8.90 10.38 10.47
N LEU A 13 9.92 9.66 10.01
CA LEU A 13 10.21 9.52 8.59
C LEU A 13 10.27 8.03 8.30
N VAL A 14 9.41 7.57 7.41
CA VAL A 14 9.38 6.16 7.02
C VAL A 14 9.81 6.06 5.56
N ARG A 15 10.79 5.21 5.30
CA ARG A 15 11.29 4.97 3.95
C ARG A 15 11.13 3.48 3.65
N ILE A 16 10.36 3.17 2.62
CA ILE A 16 9.99 1.80 2.32
C ILE A 16 10.23 1.52 0.84
N ALA A 17 10.86 0.38 0.57
CA ALA A 17 10.95 -0.10 -0.80
C ALA A 17 9.57 -0.51 -1.27
N PRO A 18 9.10 -0.02 -2.42
CA PRO A 18 7.74 -0.34 -2.89
C PRO A 18 7.47 -1.84 -3.00
N ASP A 19 8.48 -2.61 -3.38
CA ASP A 19 8.32 -4.05 -3.54
C ASP A 19 8.02 -4.77 -2.22
N ARG A 20 8.25 -4.12 -1.10
CA ARG A 20 7.97 -4.71 0.20
C ARG A 20 6.57 -4.42 0.69
N ILE A 21 5.87 -3.53 0.03
CA ILE A 21 4.49 -3.17 0.40
C ILE A 21 3.53 -4.15 -0.25
N VAL A 22 2.76 -4.86 0.57
CA VAL A 22 1.76 -5.79 0.07
C VAL A 22 0.45 -5.07 -0.18
N TYR A 23 -0.05 -4.38 0.83
CA TYR A 23 -1.25 -3.56 0.65
C TYR A 23 -1.33 -2.49 1.73
N ILE A 24 -2.21 -1.53 1.49
CA ILE A 24 -2.49 -0.45 2.43
C ILE A 24 -4.00 -0.38 2.58
N SER A 25 -4.48 -0.48 3.81
CA SER A 25 -5.91 -0.42 4.08
C SER A 25 -6.24 0.85 4.85
N SER A 26 -7.45 1.36 4.63
CA SER A 26 -7.92 2.57 5.28
C SER A 26 -8.83 2.23 6.46
N ASP A 27 -8.69 3.00 7.54
CA ASP A 27 -9.56 2.90 8.68
C ASP A 27 -9.84 4.33 9.17
N GLY A 28 -10.82 4.96 8.56
CA GLY A 28 -11.15 6.35 8.85
C GLY A 28 -10.04 7.30 8.38
N ASN A 29 -9.45 8.03 9.33
CA ASN A 29 -8.40 9.00 9.02
C ASN A 29 -7.01 8.37 9.01
N TYR A 30 -6.92 7.08 9.30
CA TYR A 30 -5.66 6.38 9.37
C TYR A 30 -5.58 5.33 8.28
N SER A 31 -4.37 4.98 7.92
CA SER A 31 -4.12 3.89 6.99
C SER A 31 -3.12 2.94 7.61
N THR A 32 -3.28 1.65 7.32
CA THR A 32 -2.36 0.63 7.79
C THR A 32 -1.64 0.04 6.60
N LEU A 33 -0.32 0.11 6.64
CA LEU A 33 0.54 -0.43 5.59
C LEU A 33 1.05 -1.80 6.03
N ILE A 34 0.83 -2.79 5.19
CA ILE A 34 1.24 -4.16 5.48
C ILE A 34 2.41 -4.53 4.56
N GLN A 35 3.50 -5.00 5.16
CA GLN A 35 4.71 -5.36 4.44
C GLN A 35 4.82 -6.86 4.23
N ALA A 36 5.69 -7.24 3.29
CA ALA A 36 5.87 -8.64 2.93
C ALA A 36 6.39 -9.50 4.07
N ASP A 37 7.09 -8.90 5.02
CA ASP A 37 7.60 -9.62 6.19
C ASP A 37 6.56 -9.76 7.30
N GLY A 38 5.35 -9.26 7.07
CA GLY A 38 4.27 -9.32 8.05
C GLY A 38 4.20 -8.12 8.96
N GLU A 39 5.17 -7.22 8.88
CA GLU A 39 5.13 -6.01 9.71
C GLU A 39 4.05 -5.06 9.22
N THR A 40 3.43 -4.38 10.16
CA THR A 40 2.42 -3.38 9.85
C THR A 40 2.85 -2.02 10.38
N ARG A 41 2.44 -0.97 9.67
CA ARG A 41 2.65 0.39 10.12
C ARG A 41 1.35 1.16 9.99
N MET A 42 1.01 1.86 11.07
CA MET A 42 -0.13 2.76 11.04
C MET A 42 0.34 4.15 10.63
N LEU A 43 -0.33 4.70 9.64
CA LEU A 43 0.01 6.02 9.10
C LEU A 43 -1.15 6.97 9.33
N SER A 44 -0.85 8.19 9.78
CA SER A 44 -1.87 9.21 10.04
C SER A 44 -2.21 9.96 8.76
N PHE A 45 -2.47 9.21 7.70
CA PHE A 45 -2.84 9.76 6.40
C PHE A 45 -4.06 9.03 5.88
N GLN A 46 -4.89 9.75 5.17
CA GLN A 46 -5.99 9.13 4.45
C GLN A 46 -5.43 8.42 3.22
N LEU A 47 -6.17 7.42 2.75
CA LEU A 47 -5.72 6.60 1.64
C LEU A 47 -5.46 7.43 0.37
N GLY A 48 -6.32 8.43 0.12
CA GLY A 48 -6.13 9.31 -1.02
C GLY A 48 -4.84 10.10 -0.97
N GLN A 49 -4.40 10.48 0.23
CA GLN A 49 -3.14 11.18 0.40
C GLN A 49 -1.97 10.26 0.08
N ILE A 50 -2.05 9.01 0.53
CA ILE A 50 -1.00 8.03 0.25
C ILE A 50 -0.96 7.72 -1.24
N GLU A 51 -2.11 7.63 -1.87
CA GLU A 51 -2.18 7.42 -3.32
C GLU A 51 -1.46 8.53 -4.08
N LYS A 52 -1.64 9.77 -3.64
CA LYS A 52 -0.95 10.91 -4.25
C LYS A 52 0.56 10.85 -4.01
N MET A 53 0.97 10.42 -2.84
CA MET A 53 2.38 10.26 -2.54
C MET A 53 3.02 9.21 -3.45
N ILE A 54 2.33 8.11 -3.66
CA ILE A 54 2.81 7.05 -4.53
C ILE A 54 2.96 7.58 -5.96
N ALA A 55 1.95 8.25 -6.46
CA ALA A 55 1.99 8.79 -7.82
C ALA A 55 3.11 9.82 -7.99
N SER A 56 3.27 10.69 -7.01
CA SER A 56 4.23 11.78 -7.08
C SER A 56 5.67 11.28 -6.91
N GLN A 57 5.89 10.32 -6.05
CA GLN A 57 7.24 9.86 -5.74
C GLN A 57 7.72 8.73 -6.65
N LEU A 58 6.83 7.83 -7.04
CA LEU A 58 7.22 6.65 -7.79
C LEU A 58 6.97 6.76 -9.29
N GLY A 59 6.12 7.70 -9.71
CA GLY A 59 5.86 7.86 -11.14
C GLY A 59 5.32 6.58 -11.75
N LEU A 60 5.97 6.11 -12.82
CA LEU A 60 5.52 4.91 -13.51
C LEU A 60 5.59 3.67 -12.61
N GLU A 61 6.54 3.62 -11.71
CA GLU A 61 6.65 2.50 -10.78
C GLU A 61 5.46 2.43 -9.84
N GLY A 62 4.78 3.56 -9.63
CA GLY A 62 3.59 3.59 -8.81
C GLY A 62 2.42 2.84 -9.41
N GLN A 63 2.47 2.51 -10.70
CA GLN A 63 1.41 1.77 -11.35
C GLN A 63 1.29 0.33 -10.84
N GLN A 64 2.27 -0.15 -10.11
CA GLN A 64 2.15 -1.46 -9.47
C GLN A 64 1.12 -1.44 -8.33
N PHE A 65 0.70 -0.26 -7.90
CA PHE A 65 -0.30 -0.13 -6.84
C PHE A 65 -1.66 0.17 -7.45
N ILE A 66 -2.64 -0.61 -7.06
CA ILE A 66 -4.01 -0.49 -7.59
C ILE A 66 -4.95 -0.10 -6.46
N ARG A 67 -5.73 0.96 -6.69
CA ARG A 67 -6.77 1.36 -5.75
C ARG A 67 -7.99 0.48 -5.96
N ILE A 68 -8.44 -0.19 -4.91
CA ILE A 68 -9.64 -1.01 -4.97
C ILE A 68 -10.66 -0.42 -4.00
N GLY A 69 -11.73 0.13 -4.55
CA GLY A 69 -12.77 0.75 -3.76
C GLY A 69 -12.23 1.97 -3.01
N LYS A 70 -12.79 2.21 -1.82
CA LYS A 70 -12.45 3.38 -1.02
C LYS A 70 -11.45 3.09 0.08
N SER A 71 -11.17 1.81 0.32
CA SER A 71 -10.48 1.40 1.54
C SER A 71 -9.17 0.66 1.32
N LEU A 72 -8.77 0.43 0.06
CA LEU A 72 -7.66 -0.48 -0.17
C LEU A 72 -6.80 -0.05 -1.35
N ILE A 73 -5.48 -0.11 -1.15
CA ILE A 73 -4.49 -0.01 -2.22
C ILE A 73 -3.67 -1.29 -2.15
N ILE A 74 -3.54 -1.98 -3.27
CA ILE A 74 -2.85 -3.26 -3.32
C ILE A 74 -1.69 -3.21 -4.29
N ASN A 75 -0.57 -3.82 -3.91
CA ASN A 75 0.54 -4.03 -4.81
C ASN A 75 0.19 -5.21 -5.70
N ARG A 76 0.03 -4.95 -6.99
CA ARG A 76 -0.41 -5.98 -7.95
C ARG A 76 0.55 -7.17 -8.02
N SER A 77 1.80 -6.98 -7.64
CA SER A 77 2.78 -8.06 -7.63
C SER A 77 2.44 -9.15 -6.61
N TYR A 78 1.64 -8.83 -5.63
CA TYR A 78 1.22 -9.77 -4.59
C TYR A 78 -0.18 -10.30 -4.79
N ILE A 79 -0.88 -9.85 -5.86
CA ILE A 79 -2.23 -10.30 -6.09
C ILE A 79 -2.20 -11.69 -6.70
N TYR A 80 -2.77 -12.64 -5.98
CA TYR A 80 -2.91 -13.98 -6.46
C TYR A 80 -4.27 -14.18 -7.13
N TYR A 81 -5.31 -13.57 -6.56
CA TYR A 81 -6.66 -13.81 -7.01
C TYR A 81 -7.59 -12.70 -6.51
N ILE A 82 -8.43 -12.21 -7.42
CA ILE A 82 -9.46 -11.23 -7.07
C ILE A 82 -10.79 -11.76 -7.59
N HIS A 83 -11.77 -11.87 -6.70
CA HIS A 83 -13.12 -12.25 -7.09
C HIS A 83 -14.04 -11.05 -6.87
N VAL A 84 -14.25 -10.27 -7.91
CA VAL A 84 -14.95 -9.00 -7.84
C VAL A 84 -16.38 -9.15 -7.34
N ALA A 85 -17.08 -10.17 -7.84
CA ALA A 85 -18.49 -10.38 -7.47
C ALA A 85 -18.68 -10.62 -5.98
N LYS A 86 -17.71 -11.24 -5.32
CA LYS A 86 -17.75 -11.51 -3.89
C LYS A 86 -16.84 -10.58 -3.11
N GLN A 87 -16.18 -9.67 -3.79
CA GLN A 87 -15.21 -8.76 -3.20
C GLN A 87 -14.15 -9.51 -2.40
N LYS A 88 -13.77 -10.67 -2.91
CA LYS A 88 -12.80 -11.53 -2.27
C LYS A 88 -11.43 -11.33 -2.89
N LEU A 89 -10.42 -11.22 -2.05
CA LEU A 89 -9.06 -11.00 -2.48
C LEU A 89 -8.14 -12.01 -1.82
N VAL A 90 -7.27 -12.62 -2.63
CA VAL A 90 -6.24 -13.52 -2.12
C VAL A 90 -4.89 -12.98 -2.55
N LEU A 91 -4.01 -12.75 -1.59
CA LEU A 91 -2.68 -12.22 -1.83
C LEU A 91 -1.64 -13.32 -1.64
N SER A 92 -0.71 -13.41 -2.58
CA SER A 92 0.39 -14.37 -2.46
C SER A 92 1.44 -13.81 -1.50
N ASP A 93 2.18 -14.72 -0.87
CA ASP A 93 3.30 -14.39 0.02
C ASP A 93 2.90 -13.60 1.26
N VAL A 94 1.62 -13.53 1.55
CA VAL A 94 1.17 -12.96 2.80
C VAL A 94 1.05 -14.09 3.81
N ARG A 95 1.77 -13.98 4.88
CA ARG A 95 1.68 -14.97 5.93
C ARG A 95 0.74 -14.46 7.00
N SER A 96 -0.31 -15.16 7.17
CA SER A 96 -1.31 -14.81 8.17
C SER A 96 -1.12 -15.66 9.41
#